data_19fe4e0d0984ce9de0825c748d3b27fc
#
_entry.id   19fe4e0d0984ce9de0825c748d3b27fc
#
_cell.length_a   1.000
_cell.length_b   1.000
_cell.length_c   1.000
_cell.angle_alpha   90.00
_cell.angle_beta   90.00
_cell.angle_gamma   90.00
#
_symmetry.space_group_name_H-M   'P 1'
#
loop_
_entity.id
_entity.type
_entity.pdbx_description
1 polymer ?
#
loop_
_entity_poly.entity_id
_entity_poly.type
_entity_poly.pdbx_seq_one_letter_code
_entity_poly.pdbx_strand_id
1 'polypeptide(L)'
;MKKILKIILISCFSLTIISCGLIQEESTTTSILAPTASVTTATITTSENAVVQSTNTGTAYLVNTEVTVSNLASITGAADNQSNSVTINSAATNTNLPATGLADGTYKVYVVDSAGLLSSASTNSVTLLIDYALDFDGTDDKVSANGVATELASSNLPLSVSAWVYPEDGTKEQLVFGFYKDSAFANGPSVWFGGTDLKFAYFNDSLTAVDTSSTYAITNWHHVVLTIGSDRGGVLYVNGSSAATFSGAHNSGGLDMFSIAVDYDDSDGTAGNPTQYSDGKIDEVAVWNDELTSAEVTAIYNSGNMLNVSSDSGNYASATNLQGYYRFNEGSGTSLQDNSSNSNTGTITGASWTAGFVSE
;
A
#
# COMPACT_ATOMS: atom_id res chain seq x y z
N MET A 1 -11.41 92.11 -23.15
CA MET A 1 -12.02 92.57 -24.40
C MET A 1 -12.73 91.40 -25.04
N LYS A 2 -14.06 91.40 -24.96
CA LYS A 2 -15.06 91.30 -26.01
C LYS A 2 -14.61 90.38 -27.18
N LYS A 3 -15.36 89.31 -27.52
CA LYS A 3 -16.54 89.25 -28.33
C LYS A 3 -16.99 87.84 -28.58
N ILE A 4 -18.19 87.58 -28.37
CA ILE A 4 -19.45 87.52 -29.17
C ILE A 4 -19.74 86.15 -29.73
N LEU A 5 -20.80 85.61 -29.15
CA LEU A 5 -21.71 84.56 -29.53
C LEU A 5 -22.23 84.76 -30.95
N LYS A 6 -22.23 83.76 -31.80
CA LYS A 6 -23.20 83.70 -32.92
C LYS A 6 -23.90 82.36 -32.96
N ILE A 7 -25.13 82.42 -32.62
CA ILE A 7 -26.16 81.39 -32.87
C ILE A 7 -26.49 81.46 -34.37
N ILE A 8 -26.46 80.36 -35.04
CA ILE A 8 -27.15 80.19 -36.33
C ILE A 8 -28.08 79.01 -36.20
N LEU A 9 -29.36 79.37 -36.20
CA LEU A 9 -30.49 78.49 -36.33
C LEU A 9 -30.69 78.13 -37.80
N ILE A 10 -30.63 76.84 -38.20
CA ILE A 10 -31.10 76.43 -39.51
C ILE A 10 -32.05 75.23 -39.33
N SER A 11 -33.25 75.49 -39.91
CA SER A 11 -34.47 74.77 -39.86
C SER A 11 -34.40 73.31 -40.42
N CYS A 12 -35.34 72.54 -39.90
CA CYS A 12 -35.81 71.24 -40.34
C CYS A 12 -35.86 71.05 -41.86
N PHE A 13 -35.24 69.92 -42.28
CA PHE A 13 -35.78 69.21 -43.45
C PHE A 13 -35.80 67.72 -43.06
N SER A 14 -36.99 67.19 -42.91
CA SER A 14 -37.23 65.75 -42.72
C SER A 14 -36.91 64.98 -43.98
N LEU A 15 -35.90 64.22 -43.93
CA LEU A 15 -35.62 63.18 -44.92
C LEU A 15 -35.69 61.86 -44.24
N THR A 16 -36.77 61.13 -44.40
CA THR A 16 -36.90 59.73 -43.99
C THR A 16 -36.02 58.87 -44.85
N ILE A 17 -34.82 58.58 -44.34
CA ILE A 17 -33.99 57.51 -44.84
C ILE A 17 -34.39 56.24 -44.09
N ILE A 18 -35.00 55.29 -44.82
CA ILE A 18 -35.13 53.92 -44.35
C ILE A 18 -33.70 53.34 -44.28
N SER A 19 -33.08 53.48 -43.15
CA SER A 19 -31.83 52.74 -42.84
C SER A 19 -32.19 51.28 -42.68
N CYS A 20 -31.87 50.48 -43.68
CA CYS A 20 -31.73 49.04 -43.50
C CYS A 20 -30.78 48.82 -42.32
N GLY A 21 -31.30 48.47 -41.18
CA GLY A 21 -30.49 48.15 -39.99
C GLY A 21 -29.62 46.96 -40.29
N LEU A 22 -28.34 47.20 -40.49
CA LEU A 22 -27.34 46.16 -40.29
C LEU A 22 -27.49 45.71 -38.84
N ILE A 23 -28.13 44.57 -38.63
CA ILE A 23 -28.03 43.81 -37.41
C ILE A 23 -26.55 43.43 -37.34
N GLN A 24 -25.74 44.17 -36.58
CA GLN A 24 -24.49 43.67 -36.12
C GLN A 24 -24.85 42.53 -35.14
N GLU A 25 -24.79 41.30 -35.64
CA GLU A 25 -24.64 40.17 -34.75
C GLU A 25 -23.35 40.42 -33.97
N GLU A 26 -23.47 40.83 -32.69
CA GLU A 26 -22.38 40.67 -31.74
C GLU A 26 -22.12 39.16 -31.74
N SER A 27 -21.15 38.73 -32.53
CA SER A 27 -20.54 37.45 -32.36
C SER A 27 -19.92 37.45 -30.95
N THR A 28 -20.72 37.05 -29.96
CA THR A 28 -20.17 36.60 -28.69
C THR A 28 -19.31 35.38 -28.99
N THR A 29 -18.06 35.62 -29.34
CA THR A 29 -17.04 34.56 -29.27
C THR A 29 -16.96 34.16 -27.82
N THR A 30 -17.80 33.20 -27.42
CA THR A 30 -17.63 32.48 -26.18
C THR A 30 -16.25 31.86 -26.32
N SER A 31 -15.27 32.43 -25.64
CA SER A 31 -13.93 31.81 -25.55
C SER A 31 -14.15 30.44 -24.91
N ILE A 32 -14.11 29.40 -25.74
CA ILE A 32 -14.21 28.03 -25.26
C ILE A 32 -12.88 27.76 -24.55
N LEU A 33 -12.88 27.89 -23.23
CA LEU A 33 -11.73 27.64 -22.39
C LEU A 33 -11.60 26.13 -22.17
N ALA A 34 -10.40 25.59 -22.33
CA ALA A 34 -10.12 24.19 -22.02
C ALA A 34 -10.50 23.88 -20.55
N PRO A 35 -10.99 22.67 -20.25
CA PRO A 35 -11.30 22.27 -18.89
C PRO A 35 -10.06 22.30 -18.00
N THR A 36 -10.28 22.41 -16.68
CA THR A 36 -9.23 22.21 -15.68
C THR A 36 -9.42 20.83 -15.04
N ALA A 37 -8.35 20.05 -15.00
CA ALA A 37 -8.31 18.76 -14.34
C ALA A 37 -7.68 18.89 -12.97
N SER A 38 -8.23 18.22 -11.96
CA SER A 38 -7.62 18.07 -10.65
C SER A 38 -7.75 16.65 -10.12
N VAL A 39 -6.83 16.25 -9.27
CA VAL A 39 -6.84 14.96 -8.57
C VAL A 39 -6.41 15.18 -7.13
N THR A 40 -7.00 14.42 -6.21
CA THR A 40 -6.52 14.37 -4.83
C THR A 40 -5.19 13.62 -4.80
N THR A 41 -4.15 14.23 -4.20
CA THR A 41 -2.87 13.54 -4.01
C THR A 41 -3.09 12.34 -3.10
N ALA A 42 -2.66 11.18 -3.54
CA ALA A 42 -2.75 9.92 -2.79
C ALA A 42 -1.72 8.92 -3.32
N THR A 43 -1.35 7.97 -2.48
CA THR A 43 -0.79 6.69 -2.91
C THR A 43 -1.93 5.68 -2.87
N ILE A 44 -2.17 4.98 -3.95
CA ILE A 44 -3.26 4.02 -4.11
C ILE A 44 -2.72 2.72 -4.74
N THR A 45 -3.50 1.67 -4.64
CA THR A 45 -3.23 0.38 -5.30
C THR A 45 -4.09 0.20 -6.56
N THR A 46 -3.86 -0.88 -7.29
CA THR A 46 -4.63 -1.20 -8.51
C THR A 46 -6.11 -1.48 -8.25
N SER A 47 -6.48 -1.85 -7.02
CA SER A 47 -7.87 -2.10 -6.61
C SER A 47 -8.64 -0.82 -6.22
N GLU A 48 -7.94 0.30 -6.06
CA GLU A 48 -8.50 1.56 -5.59
C GLU A 48 -8.80 2.52 -6.75
N ASN A 49 -9.38 3.68 -6.40
CA ASN A 49 -9.74 4.72 -7.36
C ASN A 49 -9.03 6.03 -7.05
N ALA A 50 -8.53 6.69 -8.07
CA ALA A 50 -8.16 8.10 -7.97
C ALA A 50 -9.42 8.98 -7.89
N VAL A 51 -9.45 9.94 -6.95
CA VAL A 51 -10.55 10.91 -6.82
C VAL A 51 -10.23 12.14 -7.68
N VAL A 52 -11.00 12.32 -8.75
CA VAL A 52 -10.77 13.36 -9.76
C VAL A 52 -11.93 14.35 -9.85
N GLN A 53 -11.63 15.57 -10.29
CA GLN A 53 -12.63 16.60 -10.61
C GLN A 53 -12.25 17.32 -11.92
N SER A 54 -13.27 17.89 -12.57
CA SER A 54 -13.11 18.77 -13.72
C SER A 54 -14.04 19.97 -13.64
N THR A 55 -13.65 21.08 -14.22
CA THR A 55 -14.54 22.25 -14.38
C THR A 55 -15.65 22.03 -15.41
N ASN A 56 -15.50 21.03 -16.28
CA ASN A 56 -16.47 20.71 -17.36
C ASN A 56 -16.83 19.22 -17.29
N THR A 57 -17.99 18.86 -17.84
CA THR A 57 -18.32 17.45 -18.15
C THR A 57 -17.48 16.95 -19.32
N GLY A 58 -17.24 15.63 -19.36
CA GLY A 58 -16.39 15.03 -20.41
C GLY A 58 -15.81 13.70 -19.98
N THR A 59 -14.57 13.41 -20.39
CA THR A 59 -13.84 12.20 -20.00
C THR A 59 -12.54 12.59 -19.30
N ALA A 60 -12.35 12.10 -18.09
CA ALA A 60 -11.08 12.18 -17.36
C ALA A 60 -10.22 10.97 -17.65
N TYR A 61 -8.93 11.19 -17.78
CA TYR A 61 -7.90 10.19 -18.01
C TYR A 61 -6.85 10.27 -16.91
N LEU A 62 -6.56 9.14 -16.26
CA LEU A 62 -5.42 8.95 -15.38
C LEU A 62 -4.27 8.43 -16.25
N VAL A 63 -3.19 9.20 -16.39
CA VAL A 63 -2.13 8.94 -17.35
C VAL A 63 -0.79 8.90 -16.66
N ASN A 64 0.00 7.83 -16.88
CA ASN A 64 1.34 7.69 -16.36
C ASN A 64 2.23 8.87 -16.83
N THR A 65 3.05 9.40 -15.94
CA THR A 65 3.92 10.55 -16.24
C THR A 65 5.00 10.26 -17.27
N GLU A 66 5.27 9.00 -17.57
CA GLU A 66 6.16 8.59 -18.66
C GLU A 66 5.54 8.80 -20.06
N VAL A 67 4.20 8.92 -20.14
CA VAL A 67 3.50 9.21 -21.39
C VAL A 67 3.62 10.70 -21.70
N THR A 68 4.23 11.05 -22.82
CA THR A 68 4.29 12.44 -23.30
C THR A 68 2.95 12.84 -23.90
N VAL A 69 2.15 13.60 -23.15
CA VAL A 69 0.83 14.05 -23.58
C VAL A 69 0.90 15.36 -24.35
N SER A 70 0.53 15.33 -25.63
CA SER A 70 0.42 16.51 -26.52
C SER A 70 -1.00 16.73 -27.05
N ASN A 71 -1.82 15.69 -27.11
CA ASN A 71 -3.21 15.68 -27.57
C ASN A 71 -3.92 14.40 -27.07
N LEU A 72 -5.21 14.27 -27.34
CA LEU A 72 -5.98 13.08 -26.96
C LEU A 72 -5.40 11.78 -27.55
N ALA A 73 -4.93 11.82 -28.78
CA ALA A 73 -4.39 10.62 -29.42
C ALA A 73 -3.13 10.08 -28.74
N SER A 74 -2.32 10.95 -28.10
CA SER A 74 -1.17 10.51 -27.30
C SER A 74 -1.59 9.79 -26.00
N ILE A 75 -2.77 10.09 -25.45
CA ILE A 75 -3.33 9.38 -24.30
C ILE A 75 -3.93 8.05 -24.74
N THR A 76 -4.82 8.06 -25.74
CA THR A 76 -5.53 6.84 -26.19
C THR A 76 -4.64 5.88 -26.97
N GLY A 77 -3.48 6.29 -27.39
CA GLY A 77 -2.44 5.46 -28.02
C GLY A 77 -1.34 4.99 -27.07
N ALA A 78 -1.43 5.34 -25.78
CA ALA A 78 -0.53 4.78 -24.76
C ALA A 78 -0.79 3.28 -24.58
N ALA A 79 0.16 2.56 -23.97
CA ALA A 79 -0.04 1.15 -23.63
C ALA A 79 -1.23 0.99 -22.65
N ASP A 80 -1.92 -0.13 -22.72
CA ASP A 80 -3.14 -0.39 -21.92
C ASP A 80 -2.92 -0.22 -20.41
N ASN A 81 -1.71 -0.49 -19.93
CA ASN A 81 -1.34 -0.33 -18.52
C ASN A 81 -0.81 1.07 -18.15
N GLN A 82 -0.84 2.05 -19.05
CA GLN A 82 -0.34 3.41 -18.82
C GLN A 82 -1.44 4.46 -18.74
N SER A 83 -2.67 4.14 -19.06
CA SER A 83 -3.78 5.07 -18.93
C SER A 83 -5.11 4.38 -18.67
N ASN A 84 -5.96 5.03 -17.89
CA ASN A 84 -7.34 4.61 -17.67
C ASN A 84 -8.26 5.83 -17.73
N SER A 85 -9.58 5.63 -17.87
CA SER A 85 -10.50 6.72 -18.05
C SER A 85 -11.85 6.51 -17.35
N VAL A 86 -12.53 7.65 -17.08
CA VAL A 86 -13.90 7.68 -16.55
C VAL A 86 -14.67 8.86 -17.12
N THR A 87 -15.97 8.72 -17.30
CA THR A 87 -16.86 9.81 -17.70
C THR A 87 -17.19 10.72 -16.51
N ILE A 88 -16.98 12.02 -16.67
CA ILE A 88 -17.41 13.05 -15.72
C ILE A 88 -18.80 13.57 -16.14
N ASN A 89 -19.82 13.15 -15.41
CA ASN A 89 -21.21 13.52 -15.69
C ASN A 89 -21.63 14.88 -15.07
N SER A 90 -20.88 15.34 -14.07
CA SER A 90 -21.16 16.61 -13.38
C SER A 90 -19.87 17.37 -13.12
N ALA A 91 -19.83 18.64 -13.54
CA ALA A 91 -18.68 19.50 -13.30
C ALA A 91 -18.49 19.75 -11.79
N ALA A 92 -17.23 19.95 -11.38
CA ALA A 92 -16.81 20.24 -10.00
C ALA A 92 -17.29 19.22 -8.95
N THR A 93 -17.53 17.97 -9.37
CA THR A 93 -17.97 16.87 -8.51
C THR A 93 -16.88 15.79 -8.47
N ASN A 94 -16.62 15.21 -7.28
CA ASN A 94 -15.72 14.08 -7.13
C ASN A 94 -16.21 12.91 -7.96
N THR A 95 -15.31 12.37 -8.77
CA THR A 95 -15.55 11.19 -9.61
C THR A 95 -14.45 10.18 -9.35
N ASN A 96 -14.81 8.93 -9.12
CA ASN A 96 -13.87 7.83 -8.93
C ASN A 96 -13.36 7.34 -10.29
N LEU A 97 -12.05 7.44 -10.51
CA LEU A 97 -11.37 6.96 -11.70
C LEU A 97 -10.59 5.69 -11.34
N PRO A 98 -10.97 4.51 -11.87
CA PRO A 98 -10.33 3.24 -11.50
C PRO A 98 -8.85 3.21 -11.86
N ALA A 99 -8.03 2.60 -10.98
CA ALA A 99 -6.63 2.32 -11.22
C ALA A 99 -6.38 0.89 -11.74
N THR A 100 -7.44 0.07 -11.87
CA THR A 100 -7.34 -1.34 -12.28
C THR A 100 -6.62 -1.52 -13.61
N GLY A 101 -5.65 -2.41 -13.63
CA GLY A 101 -4.85 -2.77 -14.82
C GLY A 101 -3.73 -1.79 -15.16
N LEU A 102 -3.56 -0.72 -14.39
CA LEU A 102 -2.45 0.21 -14.58
C LEU A 102 -1.16 -0.35 -13.96
N ALA A 103 -0.02 0.02 -14.52
CA ALA A 103 1.30 -0.26 -13.95
C ALA A 103 1.57 0.63 -12.71
N ASP A 104 2.53 0.24 -11.89
CA ASP A 104 3.07 1.12 -10.85
C ASP A 104 3.66 2.40 -11.45
N GLY A 105 3.72 3.45 -10.66
CA GLY A 105 4.25 4.72 -11.10
C GLY A 105 3.44 5.94 -10.68
N THR A 106 3.85 7.08 -11.18
CA THR A 106 3.17 8.35 -10.90
C THR A 106 2.25 8.72 -12.05
N TYR A 107 1.04 9.13 -11.72
CA TYR A 107 -0.01 9.46 -12.67
C TYR A 107 -0.51 10.89 -12.48
N LYS A 108 -0.88 11.52 -13.58
CA LYS A 108 -1.57 12.81 -13.62
C LYS A 108 -2.91 12.68 -14.34
N VAL A 109 -3.83 13.60 -14.03
CA VAL A 109 -5.15 13.61 -14.65
C VAL A 109 -5.20 14.65 -15.77
N TYR A 110 -5.79 14.24 -16.87
CA TYR A 110 -6.19 15.08 -17.99
C TYR A 110 -7.70 14.93 -18.22
N VAL A 111 -8.33 15.96 -18.73
CA VAL A 111 -9.75 15.92 -19.08
C VAL A 111 -9.94 16.39 -20.52
N VAL A 112 -10.78 15.67 -21.27
CA VAL A 112 -11.30 16.12 -22.55
C VAL A 112 -12.78 16.43 -22.37
N ASP A 113 -13.19 17.66 -22.62
CA ASP A 113 -14.58 18.06 -22.50
C ASP A 113 -15.43 17.66 -23.71
N SER A 114 -16.75 17.92 -23.64
CA SER A 114 -17.68 17.60 -24.73
C SER A 114 -17.43 18.36 -26.04
N ALA A 115 -16.63 19.43 -25.98
CA ALA A 115 -16.21 20.20 -27.17
C ALA A 115 -14.89 19.66 -27.76
N GLY A 116 -14.29 18.63 -27.16
CA GLY A 116 -13.02 18.02 -27.57
C GLY A 116 -11.78 18.78 -27.11
N LEU A 117 -11.90 19.71 -26.19
CA LEU A 117 -10.77 20.47 -25.65
C LEU A 117 -10.06 19.67 -24.55
N LEU A 118 -8.76 19.50 -24.68
CA LEU A 118 -7.90 18.83 -23.71
C LEU A 118 -7.39 19.83 -22.66
N SER A 119 -7.49 19.47 -21.38
CA SER A 119 -6.89 20.21 -20.28
C SER A 119 -5.36 20.13 -20.28
N SER A 120 -4.72 21.02 -19.51
CA SER A 120 -3.38 20.75 -18.99
C SER A 120 -3.42 19.58 -17.98
N ALA A 121 -2.26 19.01 -17.68
CA ALA A 121 -2.10 18.04 -16.61
C ALA A 121 -2.58 18.63 -15.27
N SER A 122 -3.17 17.79 -14.41
CA SER A 122 -3.43 18.17 -13.03
C SER A 122 -2.15 18.63 -12.31
N THR A 123 -2.28 19.59 -11.39
CA THR A 123 -1.14 20.04 -10.57
C THR A 123 -0.65 18.91 -9.66
N ASN A 124 -1.60 18.27 -8.96
CA ASN A 124 -1.35 17.12 -8.11
C ASN A 124 -1.20 15.83 -8.95
N SER A 125 -0.68 14.80 -8.32
CA SER A 125 -0.51 13.46 -8.88
C SER A 125 -1.01 12.39 -7.92
N VAL A 126 -1.22 11.20 -8.47
CA VAL A 126 -1.46 9.96 -7.72
C VAL A 126 -0.27 9.05 -7.96
N THR A 127 0.24 8.42 -6.91
CA THR A 127 1.22 7.33 -7.02
C THR A 127 0.46 6.02 -6.93
N LEU A 128 0.60 5.18 -7.95
CA LEU A 128 0.06 3.83 -7.97
C LEU A 128 1.15 2.86 -7.59
N LEU A 129 0.87 2.02 -6.59
CA LEU A 129 1.73 0.91 -6.21
C LEU A 129 1.01 -0.40 -6.53
N ILE A 130 1.72 -1.31 -7.16
CA ILE A 130 1.27 -2.69 -7.25
C ILE A 130 1.67 -3.38 -5.96
N ASP A 131 0.71 -4.06 -5.35
CA ASP A 131 0.94 -4.86 -4.18
C ASP A 131 1.30 -6.28 -4.60
N TYR A 132 2.42 -6.79 -4.08
CA TYR A 132 2.90 -8.14 -4.29
C TYR A 132 3.07 -8.86 -2.96
N ALA A 133 3.11 -10.17 -3.00
CA ALA A 133 3.48 -11.06 -1.92
C ALA A 133 4.51 -12.05 -2.42
N LEU A 134 5.13 -12.79 -1.51
CA LEU A 134 5.87 -14.00 -1.86
C LEU A 134 5.01 -15.22 -1.62
N ASP A 135 5.01 -16.12 -2.60
CA ASP A 135 4.38 -17.42 -2.60
C ASP A 135 5.46 -18.49 -2.30
N PHE A 136 5.21 -19.28 -1.26
CA PHE A 136 6.09 -20.30 -0.71
C PHE A 136 5.45 -21.68 -0.94
N ASP A 137 6.20 -22.63 -1.51
CA ASP A 137 5.68 -23.93 -1.97
C ASP A 137 5.71 -25.05 -0.92
N GLY A 138 6.09 -24.74 0.31
CA GLY A 138 6.16 -25.72 1.41
C GLY A 138 7.35 -26.68 1.34
N THR A 139 8.35 -26.46 0.49
CA THR A 139 9.44 -27.41 0.23
C THR A 139 10.81 -26.87 0.61
N ASP A 140 11.25 -25.73 0.04
CA ASP A 140 12.60 -25.17 0.24
C ASP A 140 12.66 -23.65 0.16
N ASP A 141 11.50 -23.01 0.08
CA ASP A 141 11.33 -21.57 -0.04
C ASP A 141 11.52 -20.84 1.29
N LYS A 142 12.21 -19.70 1.27
CA LYS A 142 12.48 -18.92 2.49
C LYS A 142 12.91 -17.49 2.20
N VAL A 143 12.81 -16.65 3.24
CA VAL A 143 13.53 -15.37 3.32
C VAL A 143 14.41 -15.35 4.56
N SER A 144 15.65 -14.86 4.40
CA SER A 144 16.58 -14.60 5.48
C SER A 144 16.85 -13.10 5.61
N ALA A 145 16.62 -12.52 6.80
CA ALA A 145 16.81 -11.08 7.08
C ALA A 145 17.58 -10.89 8.40
N ASN A 146 18.75 -11.47 8.50
CA ASN A 146 19.55 -11.62 9.74
C ASN A 146 19.98 -10.27 10.34
N GLY A 147 20.04 -9.18 9.56
CA GLY A 147 20.31 -7.84 10.06
C GLY A 147 19.38 -7.41 11.19
N VAL A 148 18.08 -7.71 11.07
CA VAL A 148 17.07 -7.40 12.10
C VAL A 148 17.37 -8.11 13.42
N ALA A 149 17.74 -9.39 13.38
CA ALA A 149 18.09 -10.15 14.57
C ALA A 149 19.34 -9.57 15.26
N THR A 150 20.35 -9.18 14.49
CA THR A 150 21.60 -8.60 14.98
C THR A 150 21.34 -7.28 15.71
N GLU A 151 20.43 -6.43 15.22
CA GLU A 151 20.06 -5.17 15.87
C GLU A 151 19.28 -5.40 17.18
N LEU A 152 18.38 -6.38 17.17
CA LEU A 152 17.63 -6.78 18.38
C LEU A 152 18.49 -7.51 19.42
N ALA A 153 19.59 -8.12 19.03
CA ALA A 153 20.44 -8.92 19.91
C ALA A 153 20.96 -8.18 21.16
N SER A 154 21.05 -6.85 21.09
CA SER A 154 21.49 -6.00 22.20
C SER A 154 20.38 -5.58 23.16
N SER A 155 19.13 -5.56 22.73
CA SER A 155 17.97 -5.07 23.49
C SER A 155 17.05 -6.17 24.00
N ASN A 156 17.08 -7.35 23.42
CA ASN A 156 16.35 -8.56 23.79
C ASN A 156 14.82 -8.46 23.79
N LEU A 157 14.24 -7.65 24.64
CA LEU A 157 12.80 -7.40 24.81
C LEU A 157 12.62 -5.95 25.28
N PRO A 158 11.50 -5.29 25.00
CA PRO A 158 10.30 -5.82 24.33
C PRO A 158 10.48 -6.07 22.83
N LEU A 159 9.57 -6.82 22.23
CA LEU A 159 9.56 -7.18 20.81
C LEU A 159 8.14 -7.30 20.27
N SER A 160 7.90 -6.82 19.09
CA SER A 160 6.70 -7.15 18.34
C SER A 160 7.05 -7.52 16.89
N VAL A 161 6.29 -8.46 16.33
CA VAL A 161 6.41 -8.86 14.92
C VAL A 161 5.02 -9.02 14.34
N SER A 162 4.79 -8.49 13.14
CA SER A 162 3.55 -8.71 12.39
C SER A 162 3.84 -9.30 11.00
N ALA A 163 2.86 -10.00 10.46
CA ALA A 163 2.84 -10.50 9.10
C ALA A 163 1.40 -10.62 8.60
N TRP A 164 1.18 -10.45 7.30
CA TRP A 164 0.00 -10.96 6.62
C TRP A 164 0.33 -12.33 6.05
N VAL A 165 -0.55 -13.29 6.27
CA VAL A 165 -0.34 -14.72 5.93
C VAL A 165 -1.58 -15.26 5.25
N TYR A 166 -1.37 -15.96 4.13
CA TYR A 166 -2.41 -16.65 3.37
C TYR A 166 -2.03 -18.15 3.31
N PRO A 167 -2.46 -18.98 4.29
CA PRO A 167 -2.14 -20.40 4.32
C PRO A 167 -2.82 -21.15 3.17
N GLU A 168 -2.08 -21.98 2.44
CA GLU A 168 -2.64 -22.85 1.39
C GLU A 168 -2.73 -24.33 1.84
N ASP A 169 -1.81 -24.76 2.72
CA ASP A 169 -1.90 -26.03 3.43
C ASP A 169 -2.01 -25.78 4.96
N GLY A 170 -3.00 -26.35 5.61
CA GLY A 170 -3.16 -26.31 7.06
C GLY A 170 -2.87 -27.65 7.75
N THR A 171 -2.40 -28.66 7.04
CA THR A 171 -2.26 -30.04 7.57
C THR A 171 -0.97 -30.27 8.34
N LYS A 172 0.04 -29.41 8.15
CA LYS A 172 1.35 -29.48 8.82
C LYS A 172 1.57 -28.24 9.65
N GLU A 173 2.45 -28.33 10.63
CA GLU A 173 3.00 -27.14 11.30
C GLU A 173 4.02 -26.47 10.38
N GLN A 174 3.90 -25.17 10.21
CA GLN A 174 4.64 -24.35 9.27
C GLN A 174 4.98 -23.02 9.91
N LEU A 175 6.20 -22.53 9.68
CA LEU A 175 6.65 -21.28 10.27
C LEU A 175 6.14 -20.07 9.48
N VAL A 176 5.60 -19.06 10.16
CA VAL A 176 5.39 -17.72 9.58
C VAL A 176 6.68 -16.94 9.63
N PHE A 177 7.24 -16.74 10.82
CA PHE A 177 8.54 -16.11 11.07
C PHE A 177 9.15 -16.62 12.36
N GLY A 178 10.48 -16.54 12.46
CA GLY A 178 11.19 -16.94 13.66
C GLY A 178 12.57 -16.30 13.81
N PHE A 179 13.00 -16.19 15.07
CA PHE A 179 14.33 -15.76 15.45
C PHE A 179 15.11 -16.95 15.99
N TYR A 180 16.39 -17.04 15.62
CA TYR A 180 17.27 -18.14 15.98
C TYR A 180 18.68 -17.65 16.31
N LYS A 181 19.45 -18.53 16.91
CA LYS A 181 20.87 -18.35 17.10
C LYS A 181 21.65 -19.39 16.28
N ASP A 182 22.32 -18.94 15.23
CA ASP A 182 23.07 -19.79 14.30
C ASP A 182 24.08 -20.71 15.00
N SER A 183 24.88 -20.18 15.94
CA SER A 183 25.94 -20.92 16.61
C SER A 183 25.47 -21.99 17.61
N ALA A 184 24.19 -22.00 17.96
CA ALA A 184 23.65 -22.90 18.97
C ALA A 184 22.29 -23.49 18.57
N PHE A 185 21.77 -23.11 17.40
CA PHE A 185 20.42 -23.46 16.93
C PHE A 185 19.35 -23.29 18.01
N ALA A 186 19.56 -22.27 18.86
CA ALA A 186 18.64 -21.97 19.94
C ALA A 186 17.46 -21.19 19.39
N ASN A 187 16.27 -21.65 19.73
CA ASN A 187 15.02 -21.03 19.36
C ASN A 187 14.85 -19.69 20.05
N GLY A 188 14.34 -18.73 19.30
CA GLY A 188 13.83 -17.46 19.75
C GLY A 188 12.31 -17.35 19.56
N PRO A 189 11.77 -16.15 19.66
CA PRO A 189 10.36 -15.91 19.35
C PRO A 189 10.01 -16.33 17.93
N SER A 190 8.96 -17.16 17.79
CA SER A 190 8.49 -17.66 16.51
C SER A 190 6.98 -17.81 16.48
N VAL A 191 6.38 -17.65 15.30
CA VAL A 191 4.95 -17.85 15.06
C VAL A 191 4.75 -18.86 13.95
N TRP A 192 3.81 -19.75 14.19
CA TRP A 192 3.50 -20.91 13.39
C TRP A 192 2.03 -20.93 12.99
N PHE A 193 1.71 -21.69 11.97
CA PHE A 193 0.34 -22.06 11.66
C PHE A 193 0.26 -23.52 11.26
N GLY A 194 -0.90 -24.13 11.42
CA GLY A 194 -1.17 -25.51 10.99
C GLY A 194 -2.05 -26.30 11.96
N GLY A 195 -2.02 -27.63 11.81
CA GLY A 195 -2.82 -28.56 12.55
C GLY A 195 -4.18 -28.88 11.90
N THR A 196 -4.89 -29.85 12.44
CA THR A 196 -6.15 -30.38 11.86
C THR A 196 -7.23 -29.31 11.64
N ASP A 197 -7.20 -28.27 12.49
CA ASP A 197 -8.10 -27.11 12.43
C ASP A 197 -7.23 -25.88 12.41
N LEU A 198 -6.76 -25.40 11.29
CA LEU A 198 -5.77 -24.32 11.16
C LEU A 198 -5.78 -23.36 12.35
N LYS A 199 -4.71 -23.35 13.14
CA LYS A 199 -4.46 -22.45 14.25
C LYS A 199 -3.16 -21.70 14.03
N PHE A 200 -3.04 -20.55 14.65
CA PHE A 200 -1.74 -19.93 14.85
C PHE A 200 -1.23 -20.27 16.26
N ALA A 201 0.06 -20.42 16.40
CA ALA A 201 0.70 -20.82 17.63
C ALA A 201 1.99 -20.02 17.89
N TYR A 202 2.32 -19.84 19.16
CA TYR A 202 3.61 -19.39 19.65
C TYR A 202 4.25 -20.51 20.48
N PHE A 203 5.54 -20.80 20.23
CA PHE A 203 6.28 -21.75 21.05
C PHE A 203 7.15 -21.01 22.05
N ASN A 204 6.99 -21.35 23.35
CA ASN A 204 7.76 -20.77 24.45
C ASN A 204 9.13 -21.49 24.65
N ASP A 205 10.00 -20.98 25.55
CA ASP A 205 11.30 -21.56 25.88
C ASP A 205 11.29 -23.06 26.22
N SER A 206 10.13 -23.58 26.62
CA SER A 206 9.95 -25.00 26.95
C SER A 206 9.39 -25.80 25.80
N LEU A 207 9.39 -25.27 24.59
CA LEU A 207 8.79 -25.84 23.37
C LEU A 207 7.32 -26.23 23.59
N THR A 208 6.61 -25.47 24.42
CA THR A 208 5.19 -25.67 24.63
C THR A 208 4.42 -24.72 23.72
N ALA A 209 3.63 -25.29 22.81
CA ALA A 209 2.78 -24.51 21.95
C ALA A 209 1.69 -23.79 22.74
N VAL A 210 1.51 -22.51 22.42
CA VAL A 210 0.38 -21.71 22.89
C VAL A 210 -0.49 -21.40 21.66
N ASP A 211 -1.44 -22.28 21.42
CA ASP A 211 -2.35 -22.17 20.28
C ASP A 211 -3.39 -21.08 20.48
N THR A 212 -3.82 -20.49 19.38
CA THR A 212 -5.02 -19.65 19.37
C THR A 212 -6.26 -20.48 19.77
N SER A 213 -7.17 -19.84 20.50
CA SER A 213 -8.42 -20.49 20.91
C SER A 213 -9.38 -20.75 19.75
N SER A 214 -9.28 -19.98 18.70
CA SER A 214 -10.09 -20.09 17.48
C SER A 214 -9.35 -20.79 16.36
N THR A 215 -10.08 -21.33 15.42
CA THR A 215 -9.60 -21.85 14.14
C THR A 215 -9.78 -20.81 13.04
N TYR A 216 -8.99 -20.93 11.98
CA TYR A 216 -8.96 -19.96 10.87
C TYR A 216 -9.14 -20.70 9.55
N ALA A 217 -9.58 -20.00 8.51
CA ALA A 217 -9.75 -20.60 7.19
C ALA A 217 -8.44 -20.61 6.42
N ILE A 218 -8.12 -21.70 5.74
CA ILE A 218 -7.11 -21.71 4.68
C ILE A 218 -7.62 -20.88 3.49
N THR A 219 -6.72 -20.47 2.61
CA THR A 219 -7.02 -19.64 1.42
C THR A 219 -7.71 -18.31 1.73
N ASN A 220 -7.41 -17.77 2.91
CA ASN A 220 -7.77 -16.41 3.32
C ASN A 220 -6.56 -15.71 3.93
N TRP A 221 -6.48 -14.41 3.72
CA TRP A 221 -5.49 -13.59 4.39
C TRP A 221 -5.80 -13.41 5.88
N HIS A 222 -4.79 -13.55 6.71
CA HIS A 222 -4.84 -13.32 8.15
C HIS A 222 -3.69 -12.39 8.56
N HIS A 223 -4.02 -11.35 9.30
CA HIS A 223 -3.02 -10.52 9.95
C HIS A 223 -2.64 -11.14 11.29
N VAL A 224 -1.37 -11.49 11.47
CA VAL A 224 -0.85 -12.14 12.68
C VAL A 224 0.15 -11.23 13.33
N VAL A 225 -0.01 -10.96 14.64
CA VAL A 225 0.92 -10.12 15.41
C VAL A 225 1.30 -10.84 16.70
N LEU A 226 2.60 -10.95 16.94
CA LEU A 226 3.18 -11.37 18.21
C LEU A 226 3.66 -10.13 18.94
N THR A 227 3.26 -9.94 20.21
CA THR A 227 3.83 -8.93 21.09
C THR A 227 4.42 -9.60 22.34
N ILE A 228 5.60 -9.17 22.75
CA ILE A 228 6.28 -9.67 23.95
C ILE A 228 6.80 -8.49 24.76
N GLY A 229 6.36 -8.39 26.00
CA GLY A 229 6.82 -7.38 26.95
C GLY A 229 8.17 -7.71 27.59
N SER A 230 8.75 -6.73 28.25
CA SER A 230 10.02 -6.89 28.99
C SER A 230 9.93 -7.86 30.17
N ASP A 231 8.72 -8.16 30.66
CA ASP A 231 8.42 -9.16 31.69
C ASP A 231 8.32 -10.59 31.14
N ARG A 232 8.50 -10.76 29.81
CA ARG A 232 8.37 -12.03 29.09
C ARG A 232 6.92 -12.56 29.01
N GLY A 233 5.93 -11.74 29.33
CA GLY A 233 4.54 -11.96 28.97
C GLY A 233 4.30 -11.53 27.53
N GLY A 234 3.28 -12.10 26.87
CA GLY A 234 2.97 -11.69 25.52
C GLY A 234 1.57 -12.09 25.07
N VAL A 235 1.23 -11.59 23.90
CA VAL A 235 -0.06 -11.83 23.23
C VAL A 235 0.17 -12.16 21.76
N LEU A 236 -0.51 -13.21 21.32
CA LEU A 236 -0.68 -13.49 19.90
C LEU A 236 -2.04 -12.93 19.46
N TYR A 237 -2.00 -12.03 18.50
CA TYR A 237 -3.20 -11.45 17.89
C TYR A 237 -3.42 -12.04 16.49
N VAL A 238 -4.68 -12.21 16.13
CA VAL A 238 -5.08 -12.54 14.77
C VAL A 238 -6.21 -11.59 14.35
N ASN A 239 -6.06 -10.99 13.20
CA ASN A 239 -7.02 -10.04 12.63
C ASN A 239 -7.40 -8.92 13.62
N GLY A 240 -6.39 -8.33 14.26
CA GLY A 240 -6.52 -7.21 15.19
C GLY A 240 -7.09 -7.56 16.57
N SER A 241 -7.38 -8.85 16.85
CA SER A 241 -7.97 -9.31 18.11
C SER A 241 -7.02 -10.25 18.85
N SER A 242 -6.96 -10.14 20.18
CA SER A 242 -6.19 -11.06 21.04
C SER A 242 -6.74 -12.49 20.88
N ALA A 243 -5.89 -13.41 20.47
CA ALA A 243 -6.22 -14.80 20.16
C ALA A 243 -5.62 -15.80 21.17
N ALA A 244 -4.44 -15.47 21.73
CA ALA A 244 -3.81 -16.22 22.79
C ALA A 244 -2.94 -15.31 23.65
N THR A 245 -2.75 -15.66 24.92
CA THR A 245 -1.85 -14.98 25.86
C THR A 245 -0.90 -15.99 26.49
N PHE A 246 0.33 -15.57 26.77
CA PHE A 246 1.35 -16.45 27.35
C PHE A 246 2.26 -15.71 28.31
N SER A 247 3.04 -16.49 29.09
CA SER A 247 4.13 -16.00 29.93
C SER A 247 5.37 -16.86 29.71
N GLY A 248 6.55 -16.34 30.06
CA GLY A 248 7.80 -17.07 29.87
C GLY A 248 8.23 -17.16 28.41
N ALA A 249 8.08 -16.05 27.66
CA ALA A 249 8.60 -15.94 26.30
C ALA A 249 10.09 -16.26 26.22
N HIS A 250 10.53 -16.67 25.04
CA HIS A 250 11.94 -16.88 24.74
C HIS A 250 12.77 -15.63 25.12
N ASN A 251 13.92 -15.86 25.70
CA ASN A 251 14.90 -14.82 25.88
C ASN A 251 15.62 -14.61 24.55
N SER A 252 15.38 -13.48 23.92
CA SER A 252 15.92 -13.14 22.61
C SER A 252 17.39 -12.73 22.60
N GLY A 253 18.10 -12.95 23.74
CA GLY A 253 19.51 -12.56 23.89
C GLY A 253 20.46 -13.29 22.99
N GLY A 254 21.13 -12.55 22.10
CA GLY A 254 22.16 -13.06 21.22
C GLY A 254 21.63 -13.85 20.02
N LEU A 255 20.38 -13.63 19.62
CA LEU A 255 19.83 -14.11 18.36
C LEU A 255 20.54 -13.39 17.20
N ASP A 256 20.88 -14.11 16.14
CA ASP A 256 21.60 -13.59 14.99
C ASP A 256 20.95 -13.97 13.65
N MET A 257 19.85 -14.70 13.69
CA MET A 257 19.06 -15.08 12.51
C MET A 257 17.60 -14.65 12.67
N PHE A 258 17.04 -14.13 11.58
CA PHE A 258 15.62 -13.93 11.39
C PHE A 258 15.19 -14.54 10.06
N SER A 259 14.25 -15.47 10.12
CA SER A 259 13.72 -16.15 8.95
C SER A 259 12.22 -15.91 8.80
N ILE A 260 11.76 -15.95 7.55
CA ILE A 260 10.35 -15.96 7.17
C ILE A 260 10.13 -17.25 6.36
N ALA A 261 9.05 -17.95 6.67
CA ALA A 261 8.60 -19.17 6.01
C ALA A 261 9.44 -20.41 6.22
N VAL A 262 10.43 -20.41 7.09
CA VAL A 262 11.27 -21.61 7.36
C VAL A 262 11.77 -21.63 8.79
N ASP A 263 11.70 -22.80 9.43
CA ASP A 263 12.30 -23.06 10.73
C ASP A 263 13.76 -23.53 10.61
N TYR A 264 14.58 -23.07 11.56
CA TYR A 264 15.99 -23.43 11.69
C TYR A 264 16.30 -24.11 13.03
N ASP A 265 15.29 -24.59 13.72
CA ASP A 265 15.54 -25.36 14.92
C ASP A 265 16.16 -26.73 14.60
N ASP A 266 16.74 -27.41 15.60
CA ASP A 266 17.26 -28.74 15.46
C ASP A 266 16.28 -29.84 15.95
N SER A 267 14.98 -29.57 15.83
CA SER A 267 13.92 -30.46 16.31
C SER A 267 13.99 -31.87 15.69
N ASP A 268 14.60 -31.98 14.50
CA ASP A 268 14.93 -33.26 13.87
C ASP A 268 16.28 -33.89 14.31
N GLY A 269 17.03 -33.23 15.21
CA GLY A 269 18.34 -33.63 15.67
C GLY A 269 19.49 -33.35 14.70
N THR A 270 19.25 -32.55 13.64
CA THR A 270 20.24 -32.16 12.65
C THR A 270 20.45 -30.66 12.68
N ALA A 271 21.35 -30.20 13.52
CA ALA A 271 21.64 -28.78 13.73
C ALA A 271 21.78 -28.01 12.40
N GLY A 272 20.99 -26.94 12.26
CA GLY A 272 21.04 -26.03 11.11
C GLY A 272 20.37 -26.53 9.84
N ASN A 273 19.63 -27.62 9.89
CA ASN A 273 18.85 -28.07 8.74
C ASN A 273 17.50 -27.35 8.74
N PRO A 274 17.17 -26.56 7.71
CA PRO A 274 15.89 -25.89 7.63
C PRO A 274 14.77 -26.91 7.45
N THR A 275 13.70 -26.76 8.23
CA THR A 275 12.50 -27.61 8.24
C THR A 275 11.23 -26.78 8.25
N GLN A 276 10.05 -27.42 8.23
CA GLN A 276 8.74 -26.80 8.42
C GLN A 276 8.51 -25.55 7.58
N TYR A 277 8.82 -25.69 6.30
CA TYR A 277 8.58 -24.65 5.30
C TYR A 277 7.11 -24.33 5.15
N SER A 278 6.80 -23.05 4.98
CA SER A 278 5.44 -22.57 4.71
C SER A 278 4.96 -22.94 3.31
N ASP A 279 3.69 -23.30 3.22
CA ASP A 279 2.92 -23.46 1.99
C ASP A 279 1.79 -22.41 1.98
N GLY A 280 1.96 -21.40 1.12
CA GLY A 280 1.08 -20.24 1.04
C GLY A 280 1.82 -18.92 0.88
N LYS A 281 1.11 -17.81 1.03
CA LYS A 281 1.67 -16.48 0.77
C LYS A 281 1.93 -15.71 2.06
N ILE A 282 2.99 -14.92 2.05
CA ILE A 282 3.33 -14.00 3.16
C ILE A 282 3.61 -12.62 2.58
N ASP A 283 3.16 -11.60 3.33
CA ASP A 283 3.24 -10.20 2.94
C ASP A 283 3.39 -9.30 4.17
N GLU A 284 3.88 -8.05 3.98
CA GLU A 284 3.89 -6.98 4.98
C GLU A 284 4.47 -7.41 6.34
N VAL A 285 5.68 -7.97 6.34
CA VAL A 285 6.35 -8.39 7.57
C VAL A 285 7.06 -7.20 8.22
N ALA A 286 6.74 -6.93 9.49
CA ALA A 286 7.34 -5.84 10.24
C ALA A 286 7.79 -6.28 11.64
N VAL A 287 8.90 -5.72 12.11
CA VAL A 287 9.55 -6.05 13.38
C VAL A 287 9.85 -4.77 14.15
N TRP A 288 9.46 -4.72 15.43
CA TRP A 288 9.69 -3.58 16.34
C TRP A 288 10.49 -4.02 17.57
N ASN A 289 11.32 -3.14 18.09
CA ASN A 289 11.92 -3.26 19.44
C ASN A 289 11.01 -2.67 20.52
N ASP A 290 9.70 -2.86 20.38
CA ASP A 290 8.65 -2.35 21.26
C ASP A 290 7.54 -3.39 21.44
N GLU A 291 6.82 -3.32 22.56
CA GLU A 291 5.59 -4.07 22.78
C GLU A 291 4.42 -3.24 22.27
N LEU A 292 3.94 -3.54 21.06
CA LEU A 292 2.77 -2.86 20.51
C LEU A 292 1.56 -3.07 21.42
N THR A 293 0.87 -1.99 21.72
CA THR A 293 -0.39 -2.04 22.47
C THR A 293 -1.51 -2.66 21.62
N SER A 294 -2.56 -3.18 22.27
CA SER A 294 -3.73 -3.70 21.54
C SER A 294 -4.40 -2.65 20.63
N ALA A 295 -4.30 -1.37 20.99
CA ALA A 295 -4.81 -0.28 20.15
C ALA A 295 -3.98 -0.09 18.89
N GLU A 296 -2.65 -0.22 18.98
CA GLU A 296 -1.75 -0.19 17.82
C GLU A 296 -1.95 -1.41 16.95
N VAL A 297 -2.06 -2.61 17.53
CA VAL A 297 -2.36 -3.84 16.76
C VAL A 297 -3.68 -3.72 16.00
N THR A 298 -4.72 -3.16 16.61
CA THR A 298 -5.98 -2.89 15.92
C THR A 298 -5.81 -1.85 14.80
N ALA A 299 -4.97 -0.83 15.01
CA ALA A 299 -4.69 0.20 14.03
C ALA A 299 -3.94 -0.36 12.80
N ILE A 300 -2.92 -1.20 13.01
CA ILE A 300 -2.16 -1.80 11.89
C ILE A 300 -2.95 -2.87 11.14
N TYR A 301 -3.87 -3.58 11.80
CA TYR A 301 -4.83 -4.46 11.12
C TYR A 301 -5.80 -3.67 10.23
N ASN A 302 -6.12 -2.44 10.61
CA ASN A 302 -6.90 -1.47 9.83
C ASN A 302 -8.21 -2.04 9.24
N SER A 303 -8.92 -2.83 10.03
CA SER A 303 -10.20 -3.49 9.61
C SER A 303 -10.07 -4.42 8.40
N GLY A 304 -8.93 -5.06 8.24
CA GLY A 304 -8.66 -5.95 7.13
C GLY A 304 -8.04 -5.27 5.92
N ASN A 305 -7.54 -4.04 6.09
CA ASN A 305 -6.77 -3.34 5.07
C ASN A 305 -5.36 -3.09 5.61
N MET A 306 -4.39 -3.14 4.74
CA MET A 306 -3.00 -2.89 5.08
C MET A 306 -2.78 -1.44 5.57
N LEU A 307 -1.97 -1.26 6.61
CA LEU A 307 -1.45 0.04 7.03
C LEU A 307 0.06 0.09 6.78
N ASN A 308 0.53 1.13 6.10
CA ASN A 308 1.96 1.38 6.00
C ASN A 308 2.51 1.81 7.37
N VAL A 309 3.30 0.93 8.01
CA VAL A 309 3.82 1.11 9.37
C VAL A 309 5.14 1.91 9.43
N SER A 310 5.64 2.41 8.30
CA SER A 310 6.85 3.27 8.29
C SER A 310 6.61 4.67 8.86
N SER A 311 5.35 5.04 9.14
CA SER A 311 4.98 6.32 9.73
C SER A 311 3.80 6.17 10.69
N ASP A 312 3.78 6.99 11.75
CA ASP A 312 2.68 7.01 12.72
C ASP A 312 1.35 7.40 12.05
N SER A 313 0.27 6.71 12.40
CA SER A 313 -1.06 6.95 11.86
C SER A 313 -2.17 6.51 12.82
N GLY A 314 -3.10 7.40 13.10
CA GLY A 314 -4.21 7.12 14.01
C GLY A 314 -3.73 6.72 15.41
N ASN A 315 -4.07 5.51 15.84
CA ASN A 315 -3.62 4.96 17.13
C ASN A 315 -2.26 4.23 17.06
N TYR A 316 -1.66 4.11 15.88
CA TYR A 316 -0.32 3.56 15.73
C TYR A 316 0.72 4.66 15.87
N ALA A 317 1.65 4.50 16.81
CA ALA A 317 2.65 5.50 17.21
C ALA A 317 4.07 4.92 17.41
N SER A 318 4.33 3.70 16.95
CA SER A 318 5.60 2.97 17.14
C SER A 318 6.48 2.90 15.89
N ALA A 319 6.26 3.78 14.89
CA ALA A 319 7.08 3.80 13.67
C ALA A 319 8.58 4.04 13.95
N THR A 320 8.93 4.79 14.99
CA THR A 320 10.33 5.04 15.38
C THR A 320 11.03 3.83 16.00
N ASN A 321 10.27 2.82 16.42
CA ASN A 321 10.77 1.58 17.03
C ASN A 321 10.90 0.44 16.01
N LEU A 322 10.60 0.73 14.72
CA LEU A 322 10.66 -0.23 13.63
C LEU A 322 12.10 -0.63 13.33
N GLN A 323 12.39 -1.94 13.39
CA GLN A 323 13.72 -2.52 13.17
C GLN A 323 13.87 -3.13 11.79
N GLY A 324 12.78 -3.61 11.21
CA GLY A 324 12.69 -4.08 9.84
C GLY A 324 11.25 -3.98 9.34
N TYR A 325 11.06 -3.64 8.07
CA TYR A 325 9.75 -3.59 7.44
C TYR A 325 9.86 -4.02 5.98
N TYR A 326 9.33 -5.16 5.69
CA TYR A 326 9.36 -5.81 4.38
C TYR A 326 7.96 -5.76 3.79
N ARG A 327 7.80 -4.98 2.72
CA ARG A 327 6.52 -4.76 2.06
C ARG A 327 6.22 -5.73 0.93
N PHE A 328 7.21 -6.50 0.52
CA PHE A 328 7.11 -7.46 -0.57
C PHE A 328 6.63 -6.85 -1.91
N ASN A 329 6.96 -5.59 -2.17
CA ASN A 329 6.44 -4.85 -3.33
C ASN A 329 7.43 -4.75 -4.49
N GLU A 330 8.53 -5.50 -4.49
CA GLU A 330 9.54 -5.48 -5.56
C GLU A 330 9.05 -6.20 -6.84
N GLY A 331 8.16 -7.18 -6.71
CA GLY A 331 7.55 -7.93 -7.81
C GLY A 331 8.51 -8.76 -8.66
N SER A 332 9.82 -8.72 -8.35
CA SER A 332 10.85 -9.49 -9.06
C SER A 332 12.18 -9.50 -8.30
N GLY A 333 13.06 -10.43 -8.65
CA GLY A 333 14.40 -10.54 -8.05
C GLY A 333 14.39 -11.33 -6.74
N THR A 334 15.56 -11.37 -6.07
CA THR A 334 15.82 -12.16 -4.86
C THR A 334 16.23 -11.30 -3.67
N SER A 335 16.09 -10.00 -3.77
CA SER A 335 16.37 -9.03 -2.70
C SER A 335 15.07 -8.43 -2.20
N LEU A 336 14.83 -8.49 -0.91
CA LEU A 336 13.66 -7.94 -0.24
C LEU A 336 14.09 -6.68 0.51
N GLN A 337 13.57 -5.52 0.12
CA GLN A 337 13.95 -4.24 0.71
C GLN A 337 13.38 -4.06 2.12
N ASP A 338 14.21 -3.52 3.01
CA ASP A 338 13.76 -3.02 4.30
C ASP A 338 13.31 -1.56 4.17
N ASN A 339 12.03 -1.32 4.41
CA ASN A 339 11.41 0.01 4.39
C ASN A 339 11.47 0.72 5.76
N SER A 340 12.17 0.15 6.75
CA SER A 340 12.54 0.83 7.99
C SER A 340 13.75 1.77 7.76
N SER A 341 14.18 2.47 8.81
CA SER A 341 15.39 3.32 8.75
C SER A 341 16.71 2.54 8.79
N ASN A 342 16.69 1.20 9.04
CA ASN A 342 17.88 0.41 9.38
C ASN A 342 18.52 -0.28 8.17
N SER A 343 17.80 -0.43 7.06
CA SER A 343 18.31 -1.05 5.80
C SER A 343 18.73 -2.53 5.95
N ASN A 344 17.99 -3.29 6.73
CA ASN A 344 18.19 -4.73 6.97
C ASN A 344 17.63 -5.59 5.84
N THR A 345 18.20 -5.46 4.64
CA THR A 345 17.72 -6.15 3.42
C THR A 345 17.62 -7.65 3.61
N GLY A 346 16.50 -8.24 3.19
CA GLY A 346 16.28 -9.69 3.16
C GLY A 346 16.77 -10.34 1.88
N THR A 347 17.05 -11.63 1.95
CA THR A 347 17.39 -12.48 0.79
C THR A 347 16.32 -13.54 0.60
N ILE A 348 15.72 -13.57 -0.60
CA ILE A 348 14.72 -14.54 -1.02
C ILE A 348 15.41 -15.74 -1.64
N THR A 349 15.01 -16.96 -1.27
CA THR A 349 15.45 -18.21 -1.86
C THR A 349 14.21 -19.02 -2.23
N GLY A 350 14.09 -19.42 -3.48
CA GLY A 350 13.02 -20.28 -4.00
C GLY A 350 11.75 -19.52 -4.32
N ALA A 351 11.15 -18.87 -3.33
CA ALA A 351 9.83 -18.25 -3.38
C ALA A 351 9.57 -17.37 -4.62
N SER A 352 8.35 -17.41 -5.10
CA SER A 352 7.93 -16.71 -6.29
C SER A 352 7.08 -15.48 -5.96
N TRP A 353 7.18 -14.43 -6.79
CA TRP A 353 6.35 -13.23 -6.67
C TRP A 353 4.94 -13.50 -7.17
N THR A 354 3.95 -13.10 -6.41
CA THR A 354 2.53 -13.23 -6.73
C THR A 354 1.78 -11.95 -6.39
N ALA A 355 0.49 -11.88 -6.70
CA ALA A 355 -0.35 -10.78 -6.26
C ALA A 355 -0.46 -10.75 -4.73
N GLY A 356 -0.30 -9.57 -4.14
CA GLY A 356 -0.35 -9.35 -2.71
C GLY A 356 -1.77 -9.23 -2.15
N PHE A 357 -1.83 -8.90 -0.87
CA PHE A 357 -3.06 -8.85 -0.09
C PHE A 357 -4.12 -7.87 -0.65
N VAL A 358 -3.71 -6.73 -1.18
CA VAL A 358 -4.63 -5.65 -1.62
C VAL A 358 -5.07 -5.79 -3.08
N SER A 359 -4.57 -6.77 -3.80
CA SER A 359 -4.89 -6.97 -5.23
C SER A 359 -5.98 -8.01 -5.51
N GLU A 360 -6.62 -8.58 -4.48
CA GLU A 360 -7.71 -9.56 -4.60
C GLU A 360 -9.10 -8.97 -4.38
#